data_f5d1c71e580f442dd2cc2e954b9a1007
#
_entry.id   f5d1c71e580f442dd2cc2e954b9a1007
#
_cell.length_a   1.000
_cell.length_b   1.000
_cell.length_c   1.000
_cell.angle_alpha   90.00
_cell.angle_beta   90.00
_cell.angle_gamma   90.00
#
_symmetry.space_group_name_H-M   'P 1'
#
loop_
_entity.id
_entity.type
_entity.pdbx_description
1 polymer ?
#
loop_
_entity_poly.entity_id
_entity_poly.type
_entity_poly.pdbx_seq_one_letter_code
_entity_poly.pdbx_strand_id
1 'polypeptide(L)'
;KGFAAHSSKPQLGASAVHAGALLAAELDHMAEDAKQRPDTSGRFDPPYDTIHIGTFHGGIARNILADRSEILWEIRTVPSSDPEAGPARFAKTADKVLARMRSTAPSAAIETQMTSDVPGLAPDPGSEAERLAMRLSGRNHTIAVAYATEAGHFQQAGLPTVVCGPGSIDQAHQPDEYIT
;
A
#
# COMPACT_ATOMS: atom_id res chain seq x y z
N LYS A 1 4.91 17.07 -9.73
CA LYS A 1 5.04 18.51 -10.12
C LYS A 1 4.55 18.69 -11.55
N GLY A 2 3.67 19.66 -11.75
CA GLY A 2 3.20 20.10 -13.06
C GLY A 2 3.81 21.44 -13.46
N PHE A 3 3.13 22.13 -14.37
CA PHE A 3 3.47 23.48 -14.79
C PHE A 3 2.18 24.30 -14.93
N ALA A 4 2.07 25.37 -14.12
CA ALA A 4 0.87 26.19 -14.05
C ALA A 4 0.65 26.98 -15.34
N ALA A 5 -0.60 27.06 -15.75
CA ALA A 5 -1.05 27.90 -16.85
C ALA A 5 -2.55 28.21 -16.67
N HIS A 6 -3.07 29.15 -17.42
CA HIS A 6 -4.50 29.43 -17.45
C HIS A 6 -5.26 28.21 -18.02
N SER A 7 -6.35 27.79 -17.38
CA SER A 7 -7.09 26.59 -17.78
C SER A 7 -7.64 26.61 -19.21
N SER A 8 -7.86 27.80 -19.79
CA SER A 8 -8.26 27.97 -21.19
C SER A 8 -7.11 27.77 -22.21
N LYS A 9 -5.87 27.64 -21.71
CA LYS A 9 -4.66 27.45 -22.54
C LYS A 9 -3.88 26.21 -22.08
N PRO A 10 -4.49 25.00 -22.10
CA PRO A 10 -3.88 23.79 -21.56
C PRO A 10 -2.58 23.38 -22.26
N GLN A 11 -2.37 23.85 -23.49
CA GLN A 11 -1.15 23.59 -24.26
C GLN A 11 0.08 24.35 -23.72
N LEU A 12 -0.10 25.26 -22.78
CA LEU A 12 0.99 26.04 -22.17
C LEU A 12 1.44 25.49 -20.81
N GLY A 13 0.84 24.40 -20.33
CA GLY A 13 1.18 23.84 -19.04
C GLY A 13 0.85 22.35 -18.92
N ALA A 14 1.08 21.78 -17.74
CA ALA A 14 0.72 20.41 -17.42
C ALA A 14 0.12 20.35 -16.00
N SER A 15 -1.12 19.92 -15.91
CA SER A 15 -1.81 19.84 -14.60
C SER A 15 -1.33 18.63 -13.80
N ALA A 16 -0.74 18.91 -12.64
CA ALA A 16 -0.38 17.88 -11.68
C ALA A 16 -1.61 17.14 -11.13
N VAL A 17 -2.76 17.79 -10.99
CA VAL A 17 -4.00 17.16 -10.54
C VAL A 17 -4.53 16.18 -11.58
N HIS A 18 -4.48 16.51 -12.87
CA HIS A 18 -4.85 15.56 -13.93
C HIS A 18 -3.91 14.35 -13.96
N ALA A 19 -2.60 14.57 -13.79
CA ALA A 19 -1.64 13.48 -13.66
C ALA A 19 -1.92 12.60 -12.43
N GLY A 20 -2.15 13.23 -11.27
CA GLY A 20 -2.53 12.53 -10.04
C GLY A 20 -3.81 11.71 -10.19
N ALA A 21 -4.83 12.25 -10.88
CA ALA A 21 -6.07 11.52 -11.15
C ALA A 21 -5.86 10.25 -12.00
N LEU A 22 -4.96 10.31 -12.99
CA LEU A 22 -4.60 9.12 -13.78
C LEU A 22 -3.86 8.08 -12.93
N LEU A 23 -2.98 8.52 -12.03
CA LEU A 23 -2.29 7.63 -11.11
C LEU A 23 -3.23 7.04 -10.06
N ALA A 24 -4.16 7.84 -9.55
CA ALA A 24 -5.20 7.37 -8.63
C ALA A 24 -6.11 6.32 -9.29
N ALA A 25 -6.49 6.53 -10.55
CA ALA A 25 -7.25 5.53 -11.31
C ALA A 25 -6.47 4.23 -11.53
N GLU A 26 -5.15 4.29 -11.73
CA GLU A 26 -4.32 3.09 -11.81
C GLU A 26 -4.30 2.33 -10.47
N LEU A 27 -4.18 3.04 -9.35
CA LEU A 27 -4.24 2.41 -8.02
C LEU A 27 -5.59 1.71 -7.77
N ASP A 28 -6.69 2.33 -8.19
CA ASP A 28 -8.02 1.73 -8.13
C ASP A 28 -8.12 0.47 -9.00
N HIS A 29 -7.64 0.54 -10.24
CA HIS A 29 -7.57 -0.65 -11.13
C HIS A 29 -6.71 -1.76 -10.52
N MET A 30 -5.58 -1.42 -9.89
CA MET A 30 -4.73 -2.40 -9.22
C MET A 30 -5.48 -3.08 -8.07
N ALA A 31 -6.26 -2.34 -7.29
CA ALA A 31 -7.08 -2.88 -6.21
C ALA A 31 -8.15 -3.85 -6.74
N GLU A 32 -8.84 -3.49 -7.81
CA GLU A 32 -9.83 -4.38 -8.44
C GLU A 32 -9.19 -5.65 -9.03
N ASP A 33 -8.03 -5.53 -9.67
CA ASP A 33 -7.30 -6.67 -10.22
C ASP A 33 -6.78 -7.61 -9.12
N ALA A 34 -6.40 -7.08 -7.94
CA ALA A 34 -5.97 -7.87 -6.81
C ALA A 34 -7.08 -8.81 -6.30
N LYS A 35 -8.33 -8.36 -6.28
CA LYS A 35 -9.51 -9.16 -5.90
C LYS A 35 -9.71 -10.39 -6.80
N GLN A 36 -9.22 -10.34 -8.04
CA GLN A 36 -9.35 -11.45 -9.01
C GLN A 36 -8.27 -12.53 -8.81
N ARG A 37 -7.31 -12.30 -7.91
CA ARG A 37 -6.20 -13.21 -7.63
C ARG A 37 -6.07 -13.47 -6.14
N PRO A 38 -7.10 -14.08 -5.52
CA PRO A 38 -7.10 -14.32 -4.08
C PRO A 38 -6.08 -15.39 -3.67
N ASP A 39 -5.52 -15.21 -2.48
CA ASP A 39 -4.82 -16.27 -1.78
C ASP A 39 -5.79 -17.43 -1.48
N THR A 40 -5.37 -18.66 -1.79
CA THR A 40 -6.23 -19.85 -1.66
C THR A 40 -6.03 -20.61 -0.36
N SER A 41 -5.19 -20.13 0.55
CA SER A 41 -4.91 -20.80 1.82
C SER A 41 -6.08 -20.78 2.80
N GLY A 42 -7.03 -19.85 2.61
CA GLY A 42 -8.15 -19.61 3.53
C GLY A 42 -7.74 -18.97 4.86
N ARG A 43 -6.53 -18.45 4.96
CA ARG A 43 -5.97 -17.87 6.20
C ARG A 43 -6.14 -16.38 6.32
N PHE A 44 -6.29 -15.66 5.20
CA PHE A 44 -6.30 -14.20 5.15
C PHE A 44 -7.70 -13.65 4.85
N ASP A 45 -8.05 -12.55 5.50
CA ASP A 45 -9.28 -11.80 5.28
C ASP A 45 -8.96 -10.29 5.27
N PRO A 46 -9.07 -9.62 4.10
CA PRO A 46 -9.40 -10.19 2.80
C PRO A 46 -8.27 -11.11 2.25
N PRO A 47 -8.60 -12.07 1.37
CA PRO A 47 -7.63 -13.02 0.85
C PRO A 47 -6.83 -12.49 -0.36
N TYR A 48 -6.64 -11.19 -0.48
CA TYR A 48 -5.94 -10.54 -1.59
C TYR A 48 -5.23 -9.27 -1.13
N ASP A 49 -4.29 -8.81 -1.94
CA ASP A 49 -3.59 -7.54 -1.67
C ASP A 49 -4.57 -6.38 -1.66
N THR A 50 -4.47 -5.53 -0.65
CA THR A 50 -5.27 -4.31 -0.58
C THR A 50 -4.44 -3.10 -0.98
N ILE A 51 -5.04 -2.21 -1.79
CA ILE A 51 -4.42 -0.96 -2.21
C ILE A 51 -5.36 0.16 -1.81
N HIS A 52 -4.84 1.16 -1.12
CA HIS A 52 -5.63 2.25 -0.60
C HIS A 52 -4.97 3.59 -0.83
N ILE A 53 -5.78 4.59 -1.23
CA ILE A 53 -5.37 5.99 -1.31
C ILE A 53 -5.86 6.68 -0.04
N GLY A 54 -4.93 7.00 0.86
CA GLY A 54 -5.25 7.67 2.12
C GLY A 54 -5.54 9.16 1.94
N THR A 55 -4.75 9.84 1.11
CA THR A 55 -4.97 11.26 0.80
C THR A 55 -4.63 11.58 -0.65
N PHE A 56 -5.35 12.56 -1.22
CA PHE A 56 -5.03 13.14 -2.51
C PHE A 56 -5.28 14.66 -2.43
N HIS A 57 -4.20 15.43 -2.54
CA HIS A 57 -4.23 16.88 -2.49
C HIS A 57 -3.64 17.49 -3.74
N GLY A 58 -4.15 18.63 -4.18
CA GLY A 58 -3.56 19.39 -5.29
C GLY A 58 -4.43 20.51 -5.83
N GLY A 59 -3.75 21.43 -6.54
CA GLY A 59 -4.39 22.59 -7.13
C GLY A 59 -4.75 23.68 -6.10
N ILE A 60 -4.98 24.89 -6.62
CA ILE A 60 -5.32 26.06 -5.81
C ILE A 60 -6.57 26.78 -6.31
N ALA A 61 -6.94 26.63 -7.59
CA ALA A 61 -8.09 27.30 -8.18
C ALA A 61 -8.58 26.54 -9.43
N ARG A 62 -9.87 26.65 -9.73
CA ARG A 62 -10.53 25.98 -10.85
C ARG A 62 -10.05 26.42 -12.24
N ASN A 63 -9.50 27.61 -12.35
CA ASN A 63 -9.09 28.24 -13.62
C ASN A 63 -7.57 28.28 -13.82
N ILE A 64 -6.81 27.53 -13.01
CA ILE A 64 -5.35 27.37 -13.10
C ILE A 64 -5.01 25.89 -13.21
N LEU A 65 -4.15 25.53 -14.17
CA LEU A 65 -3.56 24.19 -14.20
C LEU A 65 -2.69 24.01 -12.93
N ALA A 66 -2.94 22.96 -12.19
CA ALA A 66 -2.23 22.72 -10.94
C ALA A 66 -0.75 22.42 -11.19
N ASP A 67 0.14 23.12 -10.51
CA ASP A 67 1.59 22.88 -10.54
C ASP A 67 2.03 21.79 -9.54
N ARG A 68 1.18 21.43 -8.58
CA ARG A 68 1.46 20.39 -7.58
C ARG A 68 0.23 19.53 -7.30
N SER A 69 0.49 18.25 -7.11
CA SER A 69 -0.40 17.30 -6.42
C SER A 69 0.42 16.31 -5.63
N GLU A 70 -0.20 15.71 -4.63
CA GLU A 70 0.40 14.72 -3.75
C GLU A 70 -0.63 13.65 -3.43
N ILE A 71 -0.21 12.38 -3.52
CA ILE A 71 -1.03 11.22 -3.20
C ILE A 71 -0.26 10.42 -2.16
N LEU A 72 -0.90 10.15 -1.00
CA LEU A 72 -0.43 9.15 -0.05
C LEU A 72 -1.25 7.88 -0.25
N TRP A 73 -0.57 6.79 -0.45
CA TRP A 73 -1.20 5.50 -0.73
C TRP A 73 -0.38 4.36 -0.14
N GLU A 74 -1.01 3.22 0.06
CA GLU A 74 -0.36 2.01 0.57
C GLU A 74 -0.79 0.77 -0.20
N ILE A 75 0.07 -0.25 -0.18
CA ILE A 75 -0.26 -1.63 -0.55
C ILE A 75 -0.02 -2.50 0.68
N ARG A 76 -0.97 -3.37 1.00
CA ARG A 76 -0.78 -4.45 1.96
C ARG A 76 -0.87 -5.76 1.22
N THR A 77 0.24 -6.47 1.16
CA THR A 77 0.35 -7.72 0.41
C THR A 77 0.06 -8.92 1.32
N VAL A 78 -0.65 -9.92 0.77
CA VAL A 78 -0.65 -11.25 1.39
C VAL A 78 0.72 -11.91 1.17
N PRO A 79 1.22 -12.75 2.10
CA PRO A 79 2.57 -13.30 1.99
C PRO A 79 2.83 -14.17 0.74
N SER A 80 1.81 -14.60 0.04
CA SER A 80 1.91 -15.34 -1.23
C SER A 80 2.10 -14.44 -2.46
N SER A 81 1.91 -13.13 -2.32
CA SER A 81 2.08 -12.16 -3.40
C SER A 81 3.53 -11.71 -3.53
N ASP A 82 3.90 -11.29 -4.73
CA ASP A 82 5.17 -10.58 -4.97
C ASP A 82 5.03 -9.11 -4.54
N PRO A 83 5.73 -8.65 -3.49
CA PRO A 83 5.61 -7.29 -2.98
C PRO A 83 6.09 -6.23 -3.97
N GLU A 84 6.98 -6.60 -4.91
CA GLU A 84 7.51 -5.66 -5.91
C GLU A 84 6.57 -5.46 -7.11
N ALA A 85 5.64 -6.37 -7.34
CA ALA A 85 4.77 -6.32 -8.52
C ALA A 85 3.89 -5.06 -8.57
N GLY A 86 3.34 -4.66 -7.43
CA GLY A 86 2.51 -3.46 -7.31
C GLY A 86 3.29 -2.17 -7.57
N PRO A 87 4.38 -1.90 -6.82
CA PRO A 87 5.25 -0.76 -7.05
C PRO A 87 5.77 -0.67 -8.48
N ALA A 88 6.20 -1.78 -9.09
CA ALA A 88 6.68 -1.81 -10.47
C ALA A 88 5.57 -1.46 -11.49
N ARG A 89 4.35 -1.95 -11.27
CA ARG A 89 3.21 -1.61 -12.12
C ARG A 89 2.86 -0.12 -12.03
N PHE A 90 2.84 0.43 -10.82
CA PHE A 90 2.60 1.86 -10.60
C PHE A 90 3.68 2.72 -11.26
N ALA A 91 4.97 2.39 -11.08
CA ALA A 91 6.09 3.10 -11.71
C ALA A 91 5.97 3.15 -13.22
N LYS A 92 5.62 2.04 -13.87
CA LYS A 92 5.40 1.97 -15.33
C LYS A 92 4.28 2.90 -15.81
N THR A 93 3.23 3.07 -15.02
CA THR A 93 2.15 4.02 -15.33
C THR A 93 2.59 5.45 -15.07
N ALA A 94 3.33 5.69 -13.99
CA ALA A 94 3.92 7.01 -13.70
C ALA A 94 4.84 7.49 -14.81
N ASP A 95 5.67 6.62 -15.38
CA ASP A 95 6.53 6.94 -16.54
C ASP A 95 5.73 7.38 -17.77
N LYS A 96 4.64 6.68 -18.08
CA LYS A 96 3.75 7.03 -19.20
C LYS A 96 3.08 8.39 -18.98
N VAL A 97 2.59 8.63 -17.77
CA VAL A 97 1.97 9.90 -17.40
C VAL A 97 3.00 11.03 -17.46
N LEU A 98 4.20 10.81 -16.94
CA LEU A 98 5.29 11.79 -16.98
C LEU A 98 5.73 12.12 -18.42
N ALA A 99 5.86 11.13 -19.29
CA ALA A 99 6.17 11.34 -20.69
C ALA A 99 5.13 12.25 -21.38
N ARG A 100 3.84 12.01 -21.09
CA ARG A 100 2.75 12.86 -21.57
C ARG A 100 2.84 14.29 -21.01
N MET A 101 3.15 14.47 -19.73
CA MET A 101 3.31 15.80 -19.12
C MET A 101 4.47 16.56 -19.78
N ARG A 102 5.60 15.90 -19.98
CA ARG A 102 6.84 16.49 -20.52
C ARG A 102 6.74 16.87 -22.01
N SER A 103 5.81 16.31 -22.75
CA SER A 103 5.56 16.77 -24.12
C SER A 103 5.09 18.22 -24.21
N THR A 104 4.52 18.76 -23.13
CA THR A 104 4.03 20.13 -23.03
C THR A 104 4.85 20.96 -22.03
N ALA A 105 5.25 20.34 -20.91
CA ALA A 105 5.99 20.97 -19.82
C ALA A 105 7.25 20.16 -19.50
N PRO A 106 8.41 20.43 -20.12
CA PRO A 106 9.64 19.65 -19.94
C PRO A 106 10.14 19.58 -18.49
N SER A 107 9.79 20.57 -17.65
CA SER A 107 10.13 20.61 -16.21
C SER A 107 9.22 19.77 -15.33
N ALA A 108 8.18 19.13 -15.87
CA ALA A 108 7.29 18.27 -15.10
C ALA A 108 8.05 17.07 -14.50
N ALA A 109 7.66 16.67 -13.28
CA ALA A 109 8.25 15.56 -12.57
C ALA A 109 7.17 14.77 -11.82
N ILE A 110 7.37 13.46 -11.75
CA ILE A 110 6.67 12.55 -10.83
C ILE A 110 7.75 11.89 -9.99
N GLU A 111 7.63 12.01 -8.69
CA GLU A 111 8.54 11.43 -7.71
C GLU A 111 7.72 10.49 -6.83
N THR A 112 8.18 9.25 -6.67
CA THR A 112 7.59 8.28 -5.73
C THR A 112 8.61 8.00 -4.65
N GLN A 113 8.20 8.12 -3.40
CA GLN A 113 9.03 7.83 -2.24
C GLN A 113 8.35 6.75 -1.41
N MET A 114 9.03 5.64 -1.18
CA MET A 114 8.62 4.65 -0.21
C MET A 114 8.98 5.17 1.19
N THR A 115 7.98 5.31 2.04
CA THR A 115 8.13 5.82 3.41
C THR A 115 8.16 4.71 4.44
N SER A 116 7.64 3.54 4.10
CA SER A 116 7.61 2.35 4.95
C SER A 116 7.65 1.10 4.07
N ASP A 117 8.44 0.13 4.47
CA ASP A 117 8.50 -1.19 3.86
C ASP A 117 8.54 -2.23 4.99
N VAL A 118 7.42 -2.92 5.18
CA VAL A 118 7.26 -3.90 6.26
C VAL A 118 6.78 -5.21 5.64
N PRO A 119 7.66 -6.22 5.55
CA PRO A 119 7.30 -7.51 4.95
C PRO A 119 6.25 -8.23 5.79
N GLY A 120 5.31 -8.88 5.11
CA GLY A 120 4.32 -9.75 5.75
C GLY A 120 4.99 -10.97 6.41
N LEU A 121 4.46 -11.38 7.56
CA LEU A 121 4.85 -12.64 8.19
C LEU A 121 4.13 -13.79 7.50
N ALA A 122 4.87 -14.64 6.80
CA ALA A 122 4.30 -15.87 6.21
C ALA A 122 4.05 -16.93 7.30
N PRO A 123 2.94 -17.68 7.21
CA PRO A 123 2.71 -18.82 8.09
C PRO A 123 3.85 -19.85 8.00
N ASP A 124 4.35 -20.30 9.14
CA ASP A 124 5.40 -21.32 9.27
C ASP A 124 4.92 -22.43 10.22
N PRO A 125 4.00 -23.31 9.74
CA PRO A 125 3.37 -24.33 10.55
C PRO A 125 4.38 -25.33 11.12
N GLY A 126 4.32 -25.55 12.44
CA GLY A 126 5.21 -26.46 13.13
C GLY A 126 6.60 -25.89 13.41
N SER A 127 6.82 -24.59 13.21
CA SER A 127 8.05 -23.93 13.63
C SER A 127 8.25 -24.01 15.16
N GLU A 128 9.49 -23.82 15.59
CA GLU A 128 9.80 -23.83 17.02
C GLU A 128 9.08 -22.69 17.75
N ALA A 129 9.00 -21.50 17.15
CA ALA A 129 8.30 -20.36 17.71
C ALA A 129 6.80 -20.62 17.88
N GLU A 130 6.16 -21.19 16.84
CA GLU A 130 4.74 -21.54 16.89
C GLU A 130 4.44 -22.57 18.00
N ARG A 131 5.23 -23.66 18.03
CA ARG A 131 5.06 -24.69 19.07
C ARG A 131 5.25 -24.14 20.50
N LEU A 132 6.24 -23.26 20.68
CA LEU A 132 6.49 -22.62 21.97
C LEU A 132 5.32 -21.71 22.38
N ALA A 133 4.87 -20.84 21.45
CA ALA A 133 3.77 -19.91 21.72
C ALA A 133 2.46 -20.66 22.03
N MET A 134 2.12 -21.69 21.29
CA MET A 134 0.93 -22.53 21.56
C MET A 134 1.01 -23.20 22.94
N ARG A 135 2.18 -23.72 23.29
CA ARG A 135 2.37 -24.35 24.62
C ARG A 135 2.22 -23.34 25.76
N LEU A 136 2.78 -22.14 25.62
CA LEU A 136 2.73 -21.11 26.67
C LEU A 136 1.35 -20.46 26.79
N SER A 137 0.65 -20.27 25.67
CA SER A 137 -0.68 -19.67 25.65
C SER A 137 -1.82 -20.65 25.92
N GLY A 138 -1.55 -21.95 25.91
CA GLY A 138 -2.58 -23.00 25.99
C GLY A 138 -3.46 -23.12 24.75
N ARG A 139 -3.11 -22.45 23.66
CA ARG A 139 -3.83 -22.54 22.37
C ARG A 139 -3.31 -23.70 21.54
N ASN A 140 -4.16 -24.22 20.64
CA ASN A 140 -3.83 -25.34 19.75
C ASN A 140 -3.90 -24.97 18.27
N HIS A 141 -4.06 -23.69 17.95
CA HIS A 141 -4.12 -23.16 16.59
C HIS A 141 -3.58 -21.74 16.53
N THR A 142 -3.18 -21.33 15.33
CA THR A 142 -2.80 -19.97 14.98
C THR A 142 -3.78 -19.37 13.99
N ILE A 143 -3.87 -18.05 13.98
CA ILE A 143 -4.67 -17.26 13.05
C ILE A 143 -3.75 -16.32 12.26
N ALA A 144 -4.18 -15.87 11.10
CA ALA A 144 -3.56 -14.76 10.40
C ALA A 144 -4.37 -13.48 10.64
N VAL A 145 -3.68 -12.35 10.61
CA VAL A 145 -4.26 -11.03 10.83
C VAL A 145 -3.75 -10.05 9.78
N ALA A 146 -4.55 -9.03 9.47
CA ALA A 146 -4.28 -8.08 8.38
C ALA A 146 -3.50 -6.83 8.83
N TYR A 147 -2.76 -6.90 9.93
CA TYR A 147 -1.89 -5.81 10.36
C TYR A 147 -0.41 -6.15 10.23
N ALA A 148 0.42 -5.13 10.05
CA ALA A 148 1.85 -5.28 9.93
C ALA A 148 2.53 -5.21 11.32
N THR A 149 3.62 -5.97 11.45
CA THR A 149 4.53 -5.92 12.59
C THR A 149 5.96 -6.14 12.09
N GLU A 150 6.96 -5.95 12.93
CA GLU A 150 8.36 -6.27 12.62
C GLU A 150 8.62 -7.78 12.45
N ALA A 151 7.63 -8.63 12.71
CA ALA A 151 7.78 -10.09 12.66
C ALA A 151 8.24 -10.61 11.29
N GLY A 152 7.79 -9.99 10.20
CA GLY A 152 8.27 -10.31 8.86
C GLY A 152 9.77 -10.09 8.67
N HIS A 153 10.33 -9.05 9.24
CA HIS A 153 11.78 -8.80 9.20
C HIS A 153 12.57 -9.88 9.94
N PHE A 154 12.09 -10.32 11.09
CA PHE A 154 12.74 -11.43 11.81
C PHE A 154 12.70 -12.73 11.01
N GLN A 155 11.57 -13.02 10.38
CA GLN A 155 11.43 -14.20 9.52
C GLN A 155 12.37 -14.12 8.30
N GLN A 156 12.49 -12.96 7.64
CA GLN A 156 13.45 -12.75 6.54
C GLN A 156 14.91 -12.93 7.00
N ALA A 157 15.20 -12.61 8.26
CA ALA A 157 16.50 -12.87 8.87
C ALA A 157 16.74 -14.36 9.23
N GLY A 158 15.80 -15.24 8.90
CA GLY A 158 15.89 -16.69 9.16
C GLY A 158 15.50 -17.11 10.58
N LEU A 159 14.84 -16.23 11.34
CA LEU A 159 14.39 -16.53 12.69
C LEU A 159 12.96 -17.10 12.65
N PRO A 160 12.69 -18.29 13.25
CA PRO A 160 11.34 -18.76 13.45
C PRO A 160 10.55 -17.73 14.26
N THR A 161 9.45 -17.23 13.69
CA THR A 161 8.75 -16.08 14.24
C THR A 161 7.24 -16.30 14.28
N VAL A 162 6.62 -15.87 15.37
CA VAL A 162 5.15 -15.81 15.52
C VAL A 162 4.80 -14.57 16.35
N VAL A 163 3.70 -13.92 16.03
CA VAL A 163 3.15 -12.84 16.85
C VAL A 163 2.30 -13.47 17.94
N CYS A 164 2.58 -13.11 19.20
CA CYS A 164 1.84 -13.57 20.37
C CYS A 164 1.72 -12.44 21.37
N GLY A 165 0.50 -12.15 21.80
CA GLY A 165 0.21 -11.11 22.77
C GLY A 165 -1.15 -11.31 23.43
N PRO A 166 -1.42 -10.60 24.55
CA PRO A 166 -2.72 -10.62 25.22
C PRO A 166 -3.75 -9.77 24.45
N GLY A 167 -5.04 -9.97 24.76
CA GLY A 167 -6.15 -9.17 24.23
C GLY A 167 -6.64 -9.64 22.85
N SER A 168 -7.38 -8.76 22.18
CA SER A 168 -7.91 -8.96 20.82
C SER A 168 -7.62 -7.71 19.99
N ILE A 169 -7.35 -7.91 18.70
CA ILE A 169 -7.19 -6.80 17.74
C ILE A 169 -8.47 -5.96 17.64
N ASP A 170 -9.64 -6.51 17.95
CA ASP A 170 -10.91 -5.79 17.93
C ASP A 170 -10.95 -4.64 18.94
N GLN A 171 -10.08 -4.66 19.94
CA GLN A 171 -9.96 -3.64 20.98
C GLN A 171 -8.94 -2.55 20.62
N ALA A 172 -8.07 -2.83 19.66
CA ALA A 172 -7.02 -1.90 19.24
C ALA A 172 -7.60 -0.68 18.53
N HIS A 173 -7.01 0.50 18.79
CA HIS A 173 -7.37 1.78 18.18
C HIS A 173 -8.83 2.21 18.43
N GLN A 174 -9.45 1.69 19.50
CA GLN A 174 -10.78 2.10 19.94
C GLN A 174 -10.65 3.18 21.05
N PRO A 175 -11.64 4.09 21.18
CA PRO A 175 -11.73 4.91 22.39
C PRO A 175 -11.75 4.01 23.63
N ASP A 176 -10.96 4.39 24.64
CA ASP A 176 -10.82 3.61 25.88
C ASP A 176 -10.29 2.18 25.68
N GLU A 177 -9.34 2.01 24.73
CA GLU A 177 -8.66 0.73 24.50
C GLU A 177 -8.20 0.07 25.80
N TYR A 178 -8.48 -1.23 25.95
CA TYR A 178 -8.18 -1.99 27.15
C TYR A 178 -7.72 -3.41 26.85
N ILE A 179 -7.05 -4.03 27.78
CA ILE A 179 -6.67 -5.44 27.78
C ILE A 179 -7.46 -6.18 28.86
N THR A 180 -8.01 -7.34 28.52
CA THR A 180 -8.70 -8.25 29.44
C THR A 180 -7.77 -9.36 29.90
#